data_8e6832597edf62a9fc9b1bafe1aea419
#
_entry.id   8e6832597edf62a9fc9b1bafe1aea419
#
_cell.length_a   1.000
_cell.length_b   1.000
_cell.length_c   1.000
_cell.angle_alpha   90.00
_cell.angle_beta   90.00
_cell.angle_gamma   90.00
#
_symmetry.space_group_name_H-M   'P 1'
#
loop_
_entity.id
_entity.type
_entity.pdbx_description
1 polymer ?
#
loop_
_entity_poly.entity_id
_entity_poly.type
_entity_poly.pdbx_seq_one_letter_code
_entity_poly.pdbx_strand_id
1 'polypeptide(L)'
;MSYLFTSESVSEGHPDKVADQISDALLDQFLAYDDKSRCAIESFVTTGQAVVMGEVSSEAYIDIQTITRKTINKIGYTKSEYQFDGNSCGILSAIHEQSADINRGVDNGNEDEQGAGDQGMMFGYATNETENYMPVSLDLAHLLMTELANIRREGKEMRYLRPDSKSQVTIEYDENHIPQRIDTIVVSTQHDEFDSNDEAMLAKIKADVINILIPRVKALCGDKVLALFNDDIKYFVNPTGKFVIGGPHGDTGLTGRKIIVDTFGGKGAHGGGAFSGKDSSKVDRSAAYATRHIAKNMVAAGVADEMLVQVSYAIGVAKPVNVYVDTYGRSNISMSDSEIARKIEELFDLRPKAIERRLKLRQPMYLETAAYGHMGRKNEVVTKVFTSHYHPTREVEVELFTWEKLDEVERIKKAFNL
;
A
#
# COMPACT_ATOMS: atom_id res chain seq x y z
N MET A 1 -13.06 -27.04 -12.82
CA MET A 1 -13.84 -25.91 -13.43
C MET A 1 -13.06 -24.63 -13.23
N SER A 2 -13.04 -23.75 -14.24
CA SER A 2 -12.42 -22.41 -14.09
C SER A 2 -13.31 -21.49 -13.26
N TYR A 3 -12.70 -20.45 -12.66
CA TYR A 3 -13.42 -19.39 -11.92
C TYR A 3 -12.79 -18.03 -12.22
N LEU A 4 -13.56 -16.96 -12.01
CA LEU A 4 -13.11 -15.60 -12.18
C LEU A 4 -12.82 -14.96 -10.80
N PHE A 5 -11.69 -14.25 -10.70
CA PHE A 5 -11.34 -13.47 -9.53
C PHE A 5 -10.94 -12.06 -9.92
N THR A 6 -11.37 -11.08 -9.14
CA THR A 6 -11.21 -9.66 -9.43
C THR A 6 -10.52 -8.94 -8.29
N SER A 7 -9.53 -8.10 -8.63
CA SER A 7 -8.96 -7.12 -7.72
C SER A 7 -9.07 -5.72 -8.31
N GLU A 8 -9.04 -4.72 -7.44
CA GLU A 8 -9.09 -3.30 -7.82
C GLU A 8 -7.90 -2.53 -7.29
N SER A 9 -7.59 -1.41 -7.92
CA SER A 9 -6.66 -0.41 -7.44
C SER A 9 -7.19 1.00 -7.70
N VAL A 10 -6.61 1.96 -7.01
CA VAL A 10 -6.90 3.38 -7.18
C VAL A 10 -5.61 4.19 -7.31
N SER A 11 -5.69 5.32 -8.00
CA SER A 11 -4.54 6.21 -8.16
C SER A 11 -4.19 6.96 -6.87
N GLU A 12 -3.01 7.58 -6.87
CA GLU A 12 -2.58 8.51 -5.83
C GLU A 12 -3.54 9.71 -5.64
N GLY A 13 -4.32 10.06 -6.67
CA GLY A 13 -5.30 11.14 -6.62
C GLY A 13 -6.68 10.74 -6.12
N HIS A 14 -6.93 9.46 -5.87
CA HIS A 14 -8.17 9.01 -5.22
C HIS A 14 -8.28 9.65 -3.82
N PRO A 15 -9.46 10.16 -3.41
CA PRO A 15 -9.60 10.89 -2.14
C PRO A 15 -9.03 10.15 -0.92
N ASP A 16 -9.31 8.86 -0.76
CA ASP A 16 -8.76 8.07 0.35
C ASP A 16 -7.24 7.96 0.29
N LYS A 17 -6.65 7.86 -0.92
CA LYS A 17 -5.19 7.81 -1.07
C LYS A 17 -4.53 9.18 -0.92
N VAL A 18 -5.24 10.26 -1.19
CA VAL A 18 -4.80 11.62 -0.82
C VAL A 18 -4.68 11.72 0.70
N ALA A 19 -5.68 11.24 1.44
CA ALA A 19 -5.66 11.23 2.91
C ALA A 19 -4.52 10.36 3.46
N ASP A 20 -4.31 9.15 2.93
CA ASP A 20 -3.21 8.26 3.30
C ASP A 20 -1.84 8.92 3.07
N GLN A 21 -1.64 9.56 1.92
CA GLN A 21 -0.38 10.23 1.60
C GLN A 21 -0.11 11.43 2.51
N ILE A 22 -1.14 12.19 2.89
CA ILE A 22 -0.99 13.29 3.86
C ILE A 22 -0.53 12.73 5.21
N SER A 23 -1.19 11.68 5.71
CA SER A 23 -0.87 11.07 7.00
C SER A 23 0.55 10.48 7.02
N ASP A 24 0.98 9.79 5.96
CA ASP A 24 2.33 9.23 5.88
C ASP A 24 3.42 10.28 5.59
N ALA A 25 3.11 11.36 4.87
CA ALA A 25 4.04 12.47 4.70
C ALA A 25 4.35 13.17 6.03
N LEU A 26 3.33 13.32 6.88
CA LEU A 26 3.50 13.88 8.22
C LEU A 26 4.28 12.93 9.14
N LEU A 27 3.97 11.63 9.11
CA LEU A 27 4.72 10.60 9.83
C LEU A 27 6.21 10.62 9.45
N ASP A 28 6.51 10.64 8.14
CA ASP A 28 7.89 10.71 7.67
C ASP A 28 8.62 11.95 8.13
N GLN A 29 7.92 13.09 8.17
CA GLN A 29 8.52 14.34 8.64
C GLN A 29 8.84 14.29 10.14
N PHE A 30 7.97 13.70 10.97
CA PHE A 30 8.27 13.48 12.38
C PHE A 30 9.47 12.57 12.56
N LEU A 31 9.49 11.41 11.91
CA LEU A 31 10.57 10.42 12.00
C LEU A 31 11.91 10.96 11.47
N ALA A 32 11.88 11.86 10.50
CA ALA A 32 13.10 12.47 9.96
C ALA A 32 13.83 13.34 10.99
N TYR A 33 13.12 13.94 11.93
CA TYR A 33 13.70 14.82 12.97
C TYR A 33 13.77 14.18 14.36
N ASP A 34 12.91 13.20 14.62
CA ASP A 34 12.90 12.40 15.84
C ASP A 34 12.50 10.95 15.51
N ASP A 35 13.48 10.05 15.44
CA ASP A 35 13.27 8.63 15.11
C ASP A 35 12.51 7.84 16.19
N LYS A 36 12.32 8.46 17.39
CA LYS A 36 11.51 7.91 18.47
C LYS A 36 10.05 8.36 18.43
N SER A 37 9.69 9.18 17.46
CA SER A 37 8.31 9.67 17.31
C SER A 37 7.30 8.54 17.32
N ARG A 38 6.21 8.72 18.07
CA ARG A 38 5.04 7.86 18.06
C ARG A 38 3.87 8.62 17.47
N CYS A 39 3.32 8.10 16.38
CA CYS A 39 2.30 8.79 15.62
C CYS A 39 1.12 7.86 15.34
N ALA A 40 -0.08 8.41 15.45
CA ALA A 40 -1.33 7.85 14.97
C ALA A 40 -2.09 9.01 14.30
N ILE A 41 -1.75 9.30 13.04
CA ILE A 41 -2.24 10.46 12.29
C ILE A 41 -3.27 10.01 11.29
N GLU A 42 -4.45 10.59 11.35
CA GLU A 42 -5.51 10.39 10.39
C GLU A 42 -5.82 11.69 9.65
N SER A 43 -6.17 11.57 8.39
CA SER A 43 -6.51 12.70 7.55
C SER A 43 -7.88 12.49 6.90
N PHE A 44 -8.58 13.58 6.73
CA PHE A 44 -9.86 13.68 6.05
C PHE A 44 -9.73 14.74 4.96
N VAL A 45 -10.21 14.47 3.75
CA VAL A 45 -10.21 15.42 2.64
C VAL A 45 -11.60 15.46 1.99
N THR A 46 -12.03 16.67 1.64
CA THR A 46 -13.30 16.94 0.94
C THR A 46 -13.17 18.22 0.12
N THR A 47 -14.25 18.70 -0.49
CA THR A 47 -14.26 19.95 -1.26
C THR A 47 -13.59 21.10 -0.50
N GLY A 48 -12.51 21.61 -1.05
CA GLY A 48 -11.80 22.79 -0.54
C GLY A 48 -11.19 22.64 0.86
N GLN A 49 -11.12 21.45 1.43
CA GLN A 49 -10.69 21.25 2.82
C GLN A 49 -9.92 19.97 3.07
N ALA A 50 -8.87 20.06 3.90
CA ALA A 50 -8.20 18.93 4.53
C ALA A 50 -8.19 19.11 6.05
N VAL A 51 -8.47 18.05 6.78
CA VAL A 51 -8.39 18.01 8.26
C VAL A 51 -7.40 16.92 8.63
N VAL A 52 -6.43 17.28 9.48
CA VAL A 52 -5.43 16.35 10.02
C VAL A 52 -5.66 16.23 11.50
N MET A 53 -5.81 15.00 11.99
CA MET A 53 -6.14 14.72 13.39
C MET A 53 -5.34 13.53 13.91
N GLY A 54 -5.37 13.31 15.21
CA GLY A 54 -4.76 12.15 15.85
C GLY A 54 -3.77 12.53 16.95
N GLU A 55 -2.98 11.55 17.36
CA GLU A 55 -2.08 11.64 18.48
C GLU A 55 -0.61 11.54 18.03
N VAL A 56 0.23 12.41 18.57
CA VAL A 56 1.67 12.41 18.32
C VAL A 56 2.43 12.63 19.64
N SER A 57 3.45 11.80 19.86
CA SER A 57 4.47 12.01 20.89
C SER A 57 5.82 12.12 20.19
N SER A 58 6.39 13.32 20.15
CA SER A 58 7.64 13.63 19.44
C SER A 58 8.32 14.86 20.04
N GLU A 59 9.64 14.88 19.99
CA GLU A 59 10.44 16.08 20.27
C GLU A 59 10.52 17.03 19.04
N ALA A 60 10.15 16.54 17.86
CA ALA A 60 10.16 17.33 16.64
C ALA A 60 8.93 18.24 16.54
N TYR A 61 9.14 19.51 16.20
CA TYR A 61 8.07 20.44 15.83
C TYR A 61 8.02 20.57 14.30
N ILE A 62 6.87 20.28 13.70
CA ILE A 62 6.71 20.31 12.23
C ILE A 62 5.57 21.25 11.80
N ASP A 63 5.70 21.81 10.59
CA ASP A 63 4.66 22.62 9.96
C ASP A 63 3.69 21.74 9.18
N ILE A 64 2.62 21.34 9.86
CA ILE A 64 1.57 20.46 9.33
C ILE A 64 0.95 21.05 8.06
N GLN A 65 0.68 22.36 8.04
CA GLN A 65 0.03 22.99 6.89
C GLN A 65 0.93 22.96 5.65
N THR A 66 2.20 23.31 5.79
CA THR A 66 3.16 23.32 4.69
C THR A 66 3.34 21.92 4.10
N ILE A 67 3.45 20.88 4.94
CA ILE A 67 3.64 19.50 4.49
C ILE A 67 2.38 19.00 3.78
N THR A 68 1.21 19.23 4.35
CA THR A 68 -0.08 18.86 3.74
C THR A 68 -0.23 19.51 2.35
N ARG A 69 0.05 20.82 2.21
CA ARG A 69 -0.01 21.53 0.92
C ARG A 69 0.97 20.97 -0.09
N LYS A 70 2.21 20.70 0.32
CA LYS A 70 3.23 20.10 -0.55
C LYS A 70 2.78 18.71 -1.06
N THR A 71 2.18 17.90 -0.21
CA THR A 71 1.66 16.57 -0.56
C THR A 71 0.53 16.67 -1.57
N ILE A 72 -0.47 17.52 -1.32
CA ILE A 72 -1.59 17.75 -2.24
C ILE A 72 -1.09 18.23 -3.62
N ASN A 73 -0.15 19.19 -3.64
CA ASN A 73 0.42 19.69 -4.89
C ASN A 73 1.25 18.62 -5.62
N LYS A 74 2.02 17.78 -4.89
CA LYS A 74 2.80 16.66 -5.46
C LYS A 74 1.90 15.63 -6.16
N ILE A 75 0.72 15.35 -5.61
CA ILE A 75 -0.29 14.47 -6.20
C ILE A 75 -0.82 15.03 -7.52
N GLY A 76 -0.88 16.36 -7.65
CA GLY A 76 -1.33 17.04 -8.86
C GLY A 76 -2.61 17.87 -8.70
N TYR A 77 -3.11 18.04 -7.49
CA TYR A 77 -4.19 18.96 -7.19
C TYR A 77 -3.64 20.38 -7.04
N THR A 78 -3.42 21.03 -8.16
CA THR A 78 -2.74 22.33 -8.27
C THR A 78 -3.59 23.44 -8.87
N LYS A 79 -4.83 23.12 -9.30
CA LYS A 79 -5.74 24.06 -9.99
C LYS A 79 -7.01 24.26 -9.17
N SER A 80 -7.43 25.52 -9.04
CA SER A 80 -8.65 25.91 -8.31
C SER A 80 -9.93 25.31 -8.93
N GLU A 81 -9.92 25.04 -10.23
CA GLU A 81 -11.04 24.40 -10.94
C GLU A 81 -11.35 22.99 -10.45
N TYR A 82 -10.39 22.32 -9.78
CA TYR A 82 -10.61 21.01 -9.14
C TYR A 82 -11.40 21.11 -7.83
N GLN A 83 -11.72 22.34 -7.37
CA GLN A 83 -12.39 22.63 -6.09
C GLN A 83 -11.70 21.99 -4.86
N PHE A 84 -10.46 21.56 -5.04
CA PHE A 84 -9.53 21.06 -4.04
C PHE A 84 -8.12 21.21 -4.62
N ASP A 85 -7.33 22.10 -4.06
CA ASP A 85 -5.94 22.32 -4.48
C ASP A 85 -5.05 22.70 -3.31
N GLY A 86 -3.77 22.36 -3.40
CA GLY A 86 -2.82 22.52 -2.30
C GLY A 86 -2.51 23.98 -1.95
N ASN A 87 -2.82 24.95 -2.81
CA ASN A 87 -2.51 26.35 -2.56
C ASN A 87 -3.67 27.09 -1.87
N SER A 88 -4.93 26.70 -2.13
CA SER A 88 -6.10 27.42 -1.66
C SER A 88 -7.00 26.67 -0.68
N CYS A 89 -6.92 25.32 -0.58
CA CYS A 89 -7.77 24.58 0.34
C CYS A 89 -7.51 24.98 1.81
N GLY A 90 -8.56 24.94 2.63
CA GLY A 90 -8.46 25.09 4.08
C GLY A 90 -7.76 23.87 4.69
N ILE A 91 -6.81 24.10 5.61
CA ILE A 91 -6.16 23.03 6.37
C ILE A 91 -6.40 23.26 7.84
N LEU A 92 -7.06 22.29 8.48
CA LEU A 92 -7.30 22.27 9.92
C LEU A 92 -6.43 21.19 10.56
N SER A 93 -5.86 21.48 11.72
CA SER A 93 -5.12 20.53 12.52
C SER A 93 -5.78 20.35 13.88
N ALA A 94 -6.02 19.10 14.25
CA ALA A 94 -6.53 18.65 15.55
C ALA A 94 -5.62 17.53 16.09
N ILE A 95 -4.30 17.70 15.96
CA ILE A 95 -3.30 16.80 16.56
C ILE A 95 -3.07 17.21 18.01
N HIS A 96 -3.05 16.20 18.89
CA HIS A 96 -2.77 16.37 20.33
C HIS A 96 -1.77 15.32 20.83
N GLU A 97 -1.32 15.43 22.07
CA GLU A 97 -0.39 14.50 22.67
C GLU A 97 -1.05 13.13 22.93
N GLN A 98 -0.26 12.06 22.80
CA GLN A 98 -0.72 10.69 23.08
C GLN A 98 -1.03 10.52 24.57
N SER A 99 -2.10 9.79 24.89
CA SER A 99 -2.51 9.47 26.27
C SER A 99 -1.40 8.75 27.04
N ALA A 100 -1.13 9.21 28.27
CA ALA A 100 -0.17 8.59 29.17
C ALA A 100 -0.55 7.14 29.59
N ASP A 101 -1.84 6.80 29.54
CA ASP A 101 -2.33 5.49 29.94
C ASP A 101 -1.97 4.40 28.90
N ILE A 102 -1.97 4.75 27.62
CA ILE A 102 -1.53 3.85 26.55
C ILE A 102 -0.01 3.57 26.68
N ASN A 103 0.77 4.59 27.01
CA ASN A 103 2.22 4.46 27.17
C ASN A 103 2.62 3.49 28.31
N ARG A 104 1.86 3.44 29.41
CA ARG A 104 2.15 2.55 30.55
C ARG A 104 2.04 1.07 30.24
N GLY A 105 1.12 0.69 29.36
CA GLY A 105 0.92 -0.71 28.94
C GLY A 105 1.97 -1.22 27.95
N VAL A 106 2.64 -0.32 27.27
CA VAL A 106 3.58 -0.63 26.18
C VAL A 106 5.03 -0.61 26.67
N ASP A 107 5.38 0.26 27.62
CA ASP A 107 6.75 0.48 28.08
C ASP A 107 7.00 -0.19 29.45
N ASN A 108 7.54 -1.41 29.41
CA ASN A 108 7.83 -2.24 30.60
C ASN A 108 9.26 -2.04 31.14
N GLY A 109 9.98 -0.99 30.70
CA GLY A 109 11.36 -0.72 31.15
C GLY A 109 12.43 -1.62 30.49
N ASN A 110 12.04 -2.63 29.73
CA ASN A 110 12.92 -3.44 28.89
C ASN A 110 12.49 -3.31 27.44
N GLU A 111 13.31 -2.66 26.60
CA GLU A 111 12.97 -2.42 25.19
C GLU A 111 12.62 -3.70 24.41
N ASP A 112 13.26 -4.83 24.72
CA ASP A 112 13.02 -6.09 24.02
C ASP A 112 11.70 -6.76 24.41
N GLU A 113 11.13 -6.40 25.54
CA GLU A 113 9.84 -6.87 26.06
C GLU A 113 8.73 -5.83 25.89
N GLN A 114 8.93 -4.83 25.02
CA GLN A 114 7.90 -3.87 24.68
C GLN A 114 6.65 -4.61 24.19
N GLY A 115 5.54 -4.44 24.88
CA GLY A 115 4.25 -5.04 24.52
C GLY A 115 3.67 -4.48 23.23
N ALA A 116 2.77 -5.21 22.62
CA ALA A 116 2.00 -4.71 21.49
C ALA A 116 1.16 -3.49 21.91
N GLY A 117 1.16 -2.46 21.07
CA GLY A 117 0.42 -1.21 21.34
C GLY A 117 -1.09 -1.35 21.26
N ASP A 118 -1.58 -2.44 20.68
CA ASP A 118 -2.99 -2.78 20.58
C ASP A 118 -3.16 -4.29 20.47
N GLN A 119 -4.38 -4.77 20.67
CA GLN A 119 -4.80 -6.10 20.26
C GLN A 119 -5.09 -6.10 18.76
N GLY A 120 -4.97 -7.27 18.12
CA GLY A 120 -5.34 -7.39 16.71
C GLY A 120 -4.83 -8.67 16.07
N MET A 121 -5.26 -8.89 14.84
CA MET A 121 -4.78 -9.94 13.96
C MET A 121 -4.25 -9.30 12.67
N MET A 122 -3.09 -9.72 12.21
CA MET A 122 -2.43 -9.21 11.01
C MET A 122 -2.12 -10.36 10.09
N PHE A 123 -2.16 -10.08 8.79
CA PHE A 123 -1.98 -11.08 7.75
C PHE A 123 -0.90 -10.67 6.76
N GLY A 124 -0.16 -11.65 6.31
CA GLY A 124 0.71 -11.56 5.15
C GLY A 124 0.35 -12.67 4.17
N TYR A 125 0.50 -12.38 2.89
CA TYR A 125 0.20 -13.31 1.82
C TYR A 125 1.27 -13.24 0.74
N ALA A 126 1.51 -14.35 0.07
CA ALA A 126 2.35 -14.43 -1.11
C ALA A 126 1.88 -15.58 -2.03
N THR A 127 2.09 -15.41 -3.32
CA THR A 127 1.82 -16.42 -4.34
C THR A 127 2.90 -16.35 -5.42
N ASN A 128 3.16 -17.45 -6.11
CA ASN A 128 4.14 -17.50 -7.20
C ASN A 128 3.56 -17.07 -8.58
N GLU A 129 2.40 -16.41 -8.59
CA GLU A 129 1.75 -15.93 -9.82
C GLU A 129 2.59 -14.88 -10.56
N THR A 130 3.28 -14.01 -9.82
CA THR A 130 4.10 -12.92 -10.34
C THR A 130 5.52 -12.97 -9.77
N GLU A 131 6.46 -12.24 -10.37
CA GLU A 131 7.86 -12.20 -9.93
C GLU A 131 8.03 -11.52 -8.56
N ASN A 132 7.12 -10.61 -8.21
CA ASN A 132 7.10 -9.93 -6.91
C ASN A 132 6.26 -10.68 -5.86
N TYR A 133 5.77 -11.89 -6.19
CA TYR A 133 4.98 -12.74 -5.30
C TYR A 133 3.64 -12.13 -4.89
N MET A 134 3.01 -11.39 -5.79
CA MET A 134 1.68 -10.80 -5.61
C MET A 134 0.62 -11.50 -6.46
N PRO A 135 -0.67 -11.41 -6.06
CA PRO A 135 -1.76 -11.81 -6.95
C PRO A 135 -1.72 -11.01 -8.26
N VAL A 136 -1.75 -11.69 -9.39
CA VAL A 136 -1.65 -11.03 -10.71
C VAL A 136 -2.78 -10.03 -10.97
N SER A 137 -3.98 -10.29 -10.45
CA SER A 137 -5.13 -9.37 -10.58
C SER A 137 -4.87 -8.01 -9.92
N LEU A 138 -4.26 -8.01 -8.72
CA LEU A 138 -3.92 -6.78 -8.01
C LEU A 138 -2.69 -6.10 -8.59
N ASP A 139 -1.65 -6.87 -8.91
CA ASP A 139 -0.41 -6.35 -9.46
C ASP A 139 -0.66 -5.57 -10.76
N LEU A 140 -1.44 -6.16 -11.68
CA LEU A 140 -1.88 -5.47 -12.89
C LEU A 140 -2.76 -4.24 -12.62
N ALA A 141 -3.65 -4.31 -11.63
CA ALA A 141 -4.48 -3.16 -11.27
C ALA A 141 -3.60 -2.01 -10.75
N HIS A 142 -2.61 -2.26 -9.92
CA HIS A 142 -1.63 -1.26 -9.47
C HIS A 142 -0.81 -0.69 -10.63
N LEU A 143 -0.33 -1.55 -11.51
CA LEU A 143 0.50 -1.16 -12.65
C LEU A 143 -0.27 -0.24 -13.61
N LEU A 144 -1.55 -0.53 -13.89
CA LEU A 144 -2.43 0.35 -14.67
C LEU A 144 -2.52 1.75 -14.05
N MET A 145 -2.68 1.86 -12.75
CA MET A 145 -2.81 3.15 -12.06
C MET A 145 -1.48 3.90 -11.99
N THR A 146 -0.37 3.19 -11.78
CA THR A 146 0.97 3.77 -11.78
C THR A 146 1.31 4.35 -13.14
N GLU A 147 1.09 3.59 -14.23
CA GLU A 147 1.39 4.05 -15.58
C GLU A 147 0.46 5.18 -16.03
N LEU A 148 -0.82 5.15 -15.67
CA LEU A 148 -1.73 6.25 -15.94
C LEU A 148 -1.26 7.57 -15.27
N ALA A 149 -0.78 7.49 -14.04
CA ALA A 149 -0.19 8.64 -13.33
C ALA A 149 1.12 9.11 -13.97
N ASN A 150 1.96 8.19 -14.45
CA ASN A 150 3.18 8.53 -15.19
C ASN A 150 2.87 9.28 -16.48
N ILE A 151 1.91 8.79 -17.29
CA ILE A 151 1.43 9.46 -18.51
C ILE A 151 0.95 10.88 -18.18
N ARG A 152 0.14 11.04 -17.13
CA ARG A 152 -0.34 12.34 -16.67
C ARG A 152 0.81 13.30 -16.31
N ARG A 153 1.81 12.83 -15.57
CA ARG A 153 2.96 13.64 -15.15
C ARG A 153 3.88 14.01 -16.31
N GLU A 154 4.04 13.13 -17.29
CA GLU A 154 4.81 13.40 -18.51
C GLU A 154 4.18 14.55 -19.32
N GLY A 155 2.85 14.69 -19.31
CA GLY A 155 2.12 15.75 -19.97
C GLY A 155 2.29 15.77 -21.51
N LYS A 156 2.64 14.64 -22.11
CA LYS A 156 2.86 14.48 -23.54
C LYS A 156 1.64 13.90 -24.24
N GLU A 157 1.23 12.72 -23.78
CA GLU A 157 0.06 11.98 -24.23
C GLU A 157 -1.07 12.15 -23.21
N MET A 158 -2.33 11.89 -23.60
CA MET A 158 -3.50 11.94 -22.72
C MET A 158 -3.49 13.17 -21.78
N ARG A 159 -3.24 14.37 -22.32
CA ARG A 159 -3.06 15.61 -21.53
C ARG A 159 -4.28 16.02 -20.73
N TYR A 160 -5.42 15.44 -21.03
CA TYR A 160 -6.69 15.65 -20.35
C TYR A 160 -6.79 14.91 -19.01
N LEU A 161 -5.83 14.04 -18.66
CA LEU A 161 -5.89 13.28 -17.42
C LEU A 161 -5.81 14.17 -16.18
N ARG A 162 -6.70 13.90 -15.22
CA ARG A 162 -6.69 14.46 -13.87
C ARG A 162 -6.22 13.42 -12.86
N PRO A 163 -5.94 13.81 -11.58
CA PRO A 163 -5.29 12.90 -10.62
C PRO A 163 -6.10 11.68 -10.21
N ASP A 164 -7.44 11.74 -10.16
CA ASP A 164 -8.28 10.65 -9.66
C ASP A 164 -8.54 9.59 -10.73
N SER A 165 -8.31 8.33 -10.36
CA SER A 165 -8.65 7.19 -11.22
C SER A 165 -8.75 5.89 -10.43
N LYS A 166 -9.41 4.89 -11.03
CA LYS A 166 -9.60 3.54 -10.50
C LYS A 166 -9.38 2.52 -11.61
N SER A 167 -8.87 1.36 -11.24
CA SER A 167 -8.77 0.19 -12.12
C SER A 167 -9.34 -1.05 -11.45
N GLN A 168 -9.75 -2.00 -12.26
CA GLN A 168 -10.17 -3.32 -11.82
C GLN A 168 -9.72 -4.33 -12.87
N VAL A 169 -9.16 -5.44 -12.43
CA VAL A 169 -8.68 -6.52 -13.29
C VAL A 169 -9.30 -7.83 -12.85
N THR A 170 -9.94 -8.53 -13.79
CA THR A 170 -10.52 -9.85 -13.60
C THR A 170 -9.69 -10.89 -14.34
N ILE A 171 -9.24 -11.88 -13.60
CA ILE A 171 -8.44 -13.01 -14.11
C ILE A 171 -9.27 -14.28 -14.04
N GLU A 172 -9.20 -15.09 -15.08
CA GLU A 172 -9.70 -16.47 -15.07
C GLU A 172 -8.62 -17.41 -14.55
N TYR A 173 -8.97 -18.21 -13.56
CA TYR A 173 -8.15 -19.24 -12.93
C TYR A 173 -8.70 -20.62 -13.23
N ASP A 174 -7.82 -21.60 -13.32
CA ASP A 174 -8.23 -23.01 -13.35
C ASP A 174 -8.54 -23.56 -11.94
N GLU A 175 -8.88 -24.82 -11.83
CA GLU A 175 -9.21 -25.50 -10.57
C GLU A 175 -7.99 -25.66 -9.63
N ASN A 176 -6.78 -25.46 -10.13
CA ASN A 176 -5.54 -25.48 -9.35
C ASN A 176 -5.06 -24.09 -8.93
N HIS A 177 -5.91 -23.08 -9.07
CA HIS A 177 -5.60 -21.67 -8.79
C HIS A 177 -4.49 -21.08 -9.68
N ILE A 178 -4.31 -21.61 -10.89
CA ILE A 178 -3.33 -21.08 -11.84
C ILE A 178 -4.03 -20.08 -12.76
N PRO A 179 -3.51 -18.85 -12.90
CA PRO A 179 -4.08 -17.83 -13.79
C PRO A 179 -3.96 -18.28 -15.25
N GLN A 180 -5.04 -18.19 -16.02
CA GLN A 180 -5.14 -18.65 -17.40
C GLN A 180 -5.19 -17.49 -18.41
N ARG A 181 -5.96 -16.45 -18.12
CA ARG A 181 -6.11 -15.28 -18.99
C ARG A 181 -6.69 -14.10 -18.24
N ILE A 182 -6.47 -12.92 -18.78
CA ILE A 182 -7.19 -11.71 -18.39
C ILE A 182 -8.57 -11.74 -19.07
N ASP A 183 -9.63 -11.70 -18.28
CA ASP A 183 -11.00 -11.65 -18.80
C ASP A 183 -11.46 -10.20 -19.01
N THR A 184 -11.27 -9.33 -18.02
CA THR A 184 -11.79 -7.97 -18.05
C THR A 184 -10.80 -6.98 -17.43
N ILE A 185 -10.66 -5.81 -18.06
CA ILE A 185 -9.98 -4.64 -17.52
C ILE A 185 -10.96 -3.47 -17.49
N VAL A 186 -11.14 -2.87 -16.32
CA VAL A 186 -11.91 -1.65 -16.11
C VAL A 186 -10.95 -0.52 -15.76
N VAL A 187 -11.08 0.63 -16.40
CA VAL A 187 -10.36 1.87 -16.07
C VAL A 187 -11.38 3.02 -16.00
N SER A 188 -11.46 3.66 -14.84
CA SER A 188 -12.20 4.90 -14.67
C SER A 188 -11.22 6.02 -14.34
N THR A 189 -11.13 7.05 -15.18
CA THR A 189 -10.19 8.15 -14.99
C THR A 189 -10.87 9.48 -15.06
N GLN A 190 -10.56 10.36 -14.11
CA GLN A 190 -10.92 11.76 -14.13
C GLN A 190 -10.19 12.46 -15.28
N HIS A 191 -10.89 13.36 -15.98
CA HIS A 191 -10.35 14.04 -17.15
C HIS A 191 -10.90 15.47 -17.27
N ASP A 192 -10.19 16.30 -18.03
CA ASP A 192 -10.68 17.61 -18.45
C ASP A 192 -11.84 17.44 -19.45
N GLU A 193 -12.70 18.41 -19.53
CA GLU A 193 -13.74 18.51 -20.57
C GLU A 193 -13.10 19.10 -21.83
N PHE A 194 -12.49 18.24 -22.66
CA PHE A 194 -11.65 18.65 -23.78
C PHE A 194 -12.35 18.60 -25.15
N ASP A 195 -13.58 18.13 -25.21
CA ASP A 195 -14.43 18.08 -26.38
C ASP A 195 -15.87 18.43 -25.97
N SER A 196 -16.59 19.15 -26.85
CA SER A 196 -18.01 19.46 -26.63
C SER A 196 -18.95 18.29 -26.92
N ASN A 197 -18.45 17.23 -27.56
CA ASN A 197 -19.19 16.01 -27.84
C ASN A 197 -18.73 14.92 -26.85
N ASP A 198 -19.58 14.60 -25.88
CA ASP A 198 -19.30 13.60 -24.83
C ASP A 198 -18.98 12.23 -25.42
N GLU A 199 -19.66 11.78 -26.48
CA GLU A 199 -19.40 10.45 -27.08
C GLU A 199 -18.04 10.42 -27.78
N ALA A 200 -17.66 11.45 -28.51
CA ALA A 200 -16.35 11.56 -29.15
C ALA A 200 -15.23 11.61 -28.10
N MET A 201 -15.44 12.35 -27.02
CA MET A 201 -14.51 12.44 -25.90
C MET A 201 -14.30 11.08 -25.23
N LEU A 202 -15.36 10.34 -24.91
CA LEU A 202 -15.29 9.03 -24.29
C LEU A 202 -14.67 7.98 -25.22
N ALA A 203 -14.99 8.03 -26.52
CA ALA A 203 -14.37 7.17 -27.54
C ALA A 203 -12.86 7.41 -27.62
N LYS A 204 -12.41 8.68 -27.56
CA LYS A 204 -11.00 9.05 -27.53
C LYS A 204 -10.31 8.50 -26.27
N ILE A 205 -10.89 8.69 -25.08
CA ILE A 205 -10.33 8.18 -23.83
C ILE A 205 -10.19 6.66 -23.90
N LYS A 206 -11.20 5.95 -24.37
CA LYS A 206 -11.16 4.48 -24.52
C LYS A 206 -10.07 4.05 -25.50
N ALA A 207 -9.96 4.72 -26.64
CA ALA A 207 -8.92 4.43 -27.63
C ALA A 207 -7.51 4.65 -27.04
N ASP A 208 -7.29 5.73 -26.29
CA ASP A 208 -6.00 6.04 -25.67
C ASP A 208 -5.65 5.05 -24.56
N VAL A 209 -6.62 4.61 -23.76
CA VAL A 209 -6.38 3.54 -22.77
C VAL A 209 -5.89 2.27 -23.47
N ILE A 210 -6.55 1.85 -24.55
CA ILE A 210 -6.20 0.62 -25.27
C ILE A 210 -4.87 0.77 -26.03
N ASN A 211 -4.61 1.93 -26.67
CA ASN A 211 -3.49 2.08 -27.60
C ASN A 211 -2.24 2.72 -26.95
N ILE A 212 -2.37 3.36 -25.78
CA ILE A 212 -1.26 4.01 -25.07
C ILE A 212 -1.02 3.33 -23.72
N LEU A 213 -2.01 3.29 -22.82
CA LEU A 213 -1.81 2.75 -21.48
C LEU A 213 -1.51 1.25 -21.50
N ILE A 214 -2.32 0.43 -22.19
CA ILE A 214 -2.14 -1.02 -22.21
C ILE A 214 -0.77 -1.45 -22.78
N PRO A 215 -0.27 -0.91 -23.90
CA PRO A 215 1.08 -1.21 -24.38
C PRO A 215 2.19 -0.85 -23.39
N ARG A 216 2.07 0.27 -22.67
CA ARG A 216 3.04 0.66 -21.65
C ARG A 216 3.03 -0.31 -20.47
N VAL A 217 1.85 -0.72 -20.02
CA VAL A 217 1.69 -1.73 -18.97
C VAL A 217 2.31 -3.07 -19.40
N LYS A 218 2.02 -3.54 -20.62
CA LYS A 218 2.61 -4.77 -21.17
C LYS A 218 4.15 -4.73 -21.18
N ALA A 219 4.74 -3.58 -21.50
CA ALA A 219 6.20 -3.42 -21.54
C ALA A 219 6.88 -3.56 -20.16
N LEU A 220 6.12 -3.47 -19.08
CA LEU A 220 6.59 -3.61 -17.70
C LEU A 220 6.30 -4.99 -17.09
N CYS A 221 5.49 -5.81 -17.78
CA CYS A 221 5.13 -7.13 -17.30
C CYS A 221 6.22 -8.16 -17.62
N GLY A 222 6.47 -9.10 -16.70
CA GLY A 222 7.25 -10.30 -16.98
C GLY A 222 6.49 -11.30 -17.85
N ASP A 223 7.20 -12.32 -18.38
CA ASP A 223 6.67 -13.28 -19.36
C ASP A 223 5.42 -14.02 -18.89
N LYS A 224 5.34 -14.40 -17.62
CA LYS A 224 4.17 -15.07 -17.04
C LYS A 224 2.90 -14.22 -17.16
N VAL A 225 3.02 -12.93 -16.86
CA VAL A 225 1.89 -12.00 -16.91
C VAL A 225 1.55 -11.62 -18.35
N LEU A 226 2.57 -11.44 -19.21
CA LEU A 226 2.35 -11.19 -20.65
C LEU A 226 1.57 -12.29 -21.33
N ALA A 227 1.80 -13.55 -20.96
CA ALA A 227 1.10 -14.70 -21.51
C ALA A 227 -0.42 -14.70 -21.23
N LEU A 228 -0.87 -13.94 -20.21
CA LEU A 228 -2.30 -13.82 -19.86
C LEU A 228 -3.06 -12.82 -20.74
N PHE A 229 -2.35 -11.96 -21.47
CA PHE A 229 -2.98 -11.02 -22.40
C PHE A 229 -3.42 -11.76 -23.67
N ASN A 230 -4.65 -11.54 -24.09
CA ASN A 230 -5.28 -12.16 -25.27
C ASN A 230 -6.16 -11.11 -25.99
N ASP A 231 -6.70 -11.49 -27.15
CA ASP A 231 -7.52 -10.58 -27.97
C ASP A 231 -8.96 -10.45 -27.47
N ASP A 232 -9.41 -11.33 -26.56
CA ASP A 232 -10.79 -11.39 -26.06
C ASP A 232 -11.01 -10.57 -24.76
N ILE A 233 -10.01 -9.77 -24.35
CA ILE A 233 -10.13 -8.93 -23.15
C ILE A 233 -11.26 -7.91 -23.31
N LYS A 234 -12.17 -7.88 -22.34
CA LYS A 234 -13.25 -6.89 -22.26
C LYS A 234 -12.73 -5.62 -21.62
N TYR A 235 -12.72 -4.52 -22.36
CA TYR A 235 -12.32 -3.20 -21.86
C TYR A 235 -13.52 -2.32 -21.54
N PHE A 236 -13.67 -1.95 -20.26
CA PHE A 236 -14.63 -0.94 -19.80
C PHE A 236 -13.86 0.32 -19.37
N VAL A 237 -14.04 1.40 -20.12
CA VAL A 237 -13.37 2.69 -19.85
C VAL A 237 -14.44 3.74 -19.62
N ASN A 238 -14.42 4.40 -18.46
CA ASN A 238 -15.43 5.36 -18.00
C ASN A 238 -16.86 4.90 -18.31
N PRO A 239 -17.30 3.72 -17.85
CA PRO A 239 -18.55 3.10 -18.31
C PRO A 239 -19.82 3.88 -17.91
N THR A 240 -19.71 4.79 -16.95
CA THR A 240 -20.81 5.67 -16.50
C THR A 240 -20.90 6.98 -17.28
N GLY A 241 -20.00 7.21 -18.24
CA GLY A 241 -19.89 8.45 -18.98
C GLY A 241 -18.72 9.33 -18.52
N LYS A 242 -18.81 10.64 -18.75
CA LYS A 242 -17.72 11.57 -18.40
C LYS A 242 -17.47 11.62 -16.90
N PHE A 243 -16.18 11.76 -16.54
CA PHE A 243 -15.71 11.83 -15.18
C PHE A 243 -14.87 13.10 -14.98
N VAL A 244 -15.50 14.25 -14.99
CA VAL A 244 -14.87 15.57 -14.81
C VAL A 244 -14.80 15.95 -13.33
N ILE A 245 -15.88 15.72 -12.59
CA ILE A 245 -15.93 15.92 -11.13
C ILE A 245 -15.39 14.67 -10.46
N GLY A 246 -14.28 14.82 -9.77
CA GLY A 246 -13.60 13.73 -9.07
C GLY A 246 -12.65 14.25 -8.02
N GLY A 247 -11.82 13.36 -7.47
CA GLY A 247 -10.97 13.70 -6.35
C GLY A 247 -11.76 14.08 -5.09
N PRO A 248 -11.18 14.80 -4.13
CA PRO A 248 -11.86 15.21 -2.89
C PRO A 248 -13.10 16.09 -3.09
N HIS A 249 -13.27 16.70 -4.28
CA HIS A 249 -14.50 17.41 -4.63
C HIS A 249 -15.65 16.45 -5.01
N GLY A 250 -15.32 15.34 -5.66
CA GLY A 250 -16.32 14.33 -6.07
C GLY A 250 -16.76 13.43 -4.94
N ASP A 251 -15.83 13.04 -4.06
CA ASP A 251 -16.06 12.14 -2.93
C ASP A 251 -15.09 12.46 -1.79
N THR A 252 -15.53 12.23 -0.57
CA THR A 252 -14.75 12.43 0.64
C THR A 252 -13.73 11.30 0.84
N GLY A 253 -12.49 11.66 1.18
CA GLY A 253 -11.43 10.71 1.51
C GLY A 253 -11.06 10.69 2.99
N LEU A 254 -10.75 9.51 3.49
CA LEU A 254 -10.23 9.27 4.84
C LEU A 254 -9.04 8.29 4.80
N THR A 255 -8.12 8.48 5.73
CA THR A 255 -7.02 7.54 5.97
C THR A 255 -7.56 6.14 6.29
N GLY A 256 -6.99 5.11 5.66
CA GLY A 256 -7.29 3.72 5.97
C GLY A 256 -8.59 3.17 5.40
N ARG A 257 -9.15 3.78 4.35
CA ARG A 257 -10.35 3.27 3.66
C ARG A 257 -10.06 2.45 2.40
N LYS A 258 -8.78 2.22 2.06
CA LYS A 258 -8.35 1.41 0.91
C LYS A 258 -7.45 0.25 1.31
N ILE A 259 -7.71 -0.32 2.49
CA ILE A 259 -6.86 -1.35 3.12
C ILE A 259 -6.71 -2.63 2.28
N ILE A 260 -7.69 -2.99 1.48
CA ILE A 260 -7.62 -4.15 0.57
C ILE A 260 -6.74 -3.85 -0.64
N VAL A 261 -6.83 -2.63 -1.18
CA VAL A 261 -5.92 -2.12 -2.23
C VAL A 261 -4.48 -2.04 -1.71
N ASP A 262 -4.31 -1.64 -0.46
CA ASP A 262 -3.00 -1.52 0.19
C ASP A 262 -2.30 -2.87 0.40
N THR A 263 -3.04 -3.97 0.42
CA THR A 263 -2.54 -5.30 0.78
C THR A 263 -2.59 -6.30 -0.39
N PHE A 264 -3.59 -7.17 -0.46
CA PHE A 264 -3.56 -8.32 -1.37
C PHE A 264 -4.79 -8.41 -2.31
N GLY A 265 -5.57 -7.32 -2.43
CA GLY A 265 -6.68 -7.24 -3.39
C GLY A 265 -7.80 -8.26 -3.17
N GLY A 266 -7.93 -8.79 -1.95
CA GLY A 266 -8.93 -9.78 -1.59
C GLY A 266 -8.47 -11.24 -1.70
N LYS A 267 -7.27 -11.54 -2.24
CA LYS A 267 -6.70 -12.90 -2.25
C LYS A 267 -6.24 -13.34 -0.87
N GLY A 268 -5.58 -12.46 -0.13
CA GLY A 268 -5.24 -12.68 1.28
C GLY A 268 -6.24 -12.00 2.21
N ALA A 269 -6.46 -12.58 3.40
CA ALA A 269 -7.26 -11.96 4.45
C ALA A 269 -6.64 -10.65 4.95
N HIS A 270 -7.45 -9.83 5.62
CA HIS A 270 -7.04 -8.57 6.24
C HIS A 270 -7.59 -8.45 7.67
N GLY A 271 -6.79 -7.96 8.61
CA GLY A 271 -7.20 -7.81 10.00
C GLY A 271 -8.08 -6.60 10.31
N GLY A 272 -8.21 -5.67 9.36
CA GLY A 272 -9.04 -4.47 9.48
C GLY A 272 -8.27 -3.21 9.89
N GLY A 273 -7.03 -3.32 10.39
CA GLY A 273 -6.21 -2.16 10.80
C GLY A 273 -5.64 -1.38 9.62
N ALA A 274 -5.82 -0.05 9.61
CA ALA A 274 -5.19 0.85 8.65
C ALA A 274 -3.69 0.95 8.90
N PHE A 275 -2.90 1.24 7.85
CA PHE A 275 -1.44 1.39 7.93
C PHE A 275 -0.99 2.84 7.99
N SER A 276 -1.44 3.67 7.04
CA SER A 276 -0.99 5.05 6.89
C SER A 276 -1.18 5.88 8.16
N GLY A 277 -0.23 6.74 8.47
CA GLY A 277 -0.21 7.59 9.66
C GLY A 277 0.25 6.91 10.95
N LYS A 278 0.45 5.59 10.94
CA LYS A 278 0.89 4.80 12.11
C LYS A 278 2.40 4.51 12.05
N ASP A 279 3.12 4.82 13.13
CA ASP A 279 4.53 4.42 13.29
C ASP A 279 4.65 2.92 13.62
N SER A 280 5.90 2.42 13.64
CA SER A 280 6.23 1.00 13.82
C SER A 280 5.80 0.36 15.15
N SER A 281 5.46 1.15 16.17
CA SER A 281 4.95 0.64 17.44
C SER A 281 3.53 0.07 17.33
N LYS A 282 2.80 0.42 16.28
CA LYS A 282 1.45 -0.06 15.97
C LYS A 282 1.57 -1.36 15.17
N VAL A 283 1.23 -2.47 15.80
CA VAL A 283 1.33 -3.82 15.22
C VAL A 283 0.46 -4.02 13.97
N ASP A 284 -0.63 -3.26 13.83
CA ASP A 284 -1.45 -3.22 12.60
C ASP A 284 -0.58 -3.05 11.35
N ARG A 285 0.44 -2.19 11.42
CA ARG A 285 1.36 -1.92 10.32
C ARG A 285 2.59 -2.81 10.38
N SER A 286 3.32 -2.81 11.47
CA SER A 286 4.61 -3.49 11.58
C SER A 286 4.49 -5.01 11.46
N ALA A 287 3.49 -5.62 12.08
CA ALA A 287 3.29 -7.07 12.01
C ALA A 287 2.68 -7.51 10.67
N ALA A 288 1.87 -6.69 10.01
CA ALA A 288 1.42 -6.96 8.63
C ALA A 288 2.62 -6.99 7.67
N TYR A 289 3.57 -6.08 7.80
CA TYR A 289 4.80 -6.10 7.01
C TYR A 289 5.67 -7.33 7.34
N ALA A 290 5.77 -7.69 8.62
CA ALA A 290 6.52 -8.87 9.03
C ALA A 290 5.91 -10.17 8.49
N THR A 291 4.59 -10.33 8.54
CA THR A 291 3.91 -11.51 7.99
C THR A 291 4.01 -11.58 6.46
N ARG A 292 3.97 -10.43 5.76
CA ARG A 292 4.28 -10.37 4.32
C ARG A 292 5.70 -10.83 4.02
N HIS A 293 6.69 -10.33 4.76
CA HIS A 293 8.09 -10.73 4.61
C HIS A 293 8.26 -12.24 4.77
N ILE A 294 7.62 -12.82 5.79
CA ILE A 294 7.65 -14.27 6.04
C ILE A 294 6.99 -15.03 4.88
N ALA A 295 5.73 -14.71 4.54
CA ALA A 295 5.00 -15.40 3.48
C ALA A 295 5.77 -15.37 2.14
N LYS A 296 6.34 -14.21 1.78
CA LYS A 296 7.11 -14.04 0.55
C LYS A 296 8.38 -14.92 0.54
N ASN A 297 9.15 -14.92 1.62
CA ASN A 297 10.35 -15.73 1.73
C ASN A 297 10.04 -17.23 1.75
N MET A 298 8.93 -17.65 2.37
CA MET A 298 8.48 -19.04 2.39
C MET A 298 8.11 -19.54 0.99
N VAL A 299 7.35 -18.75 0.23
CA VAL A 299 7.00 -19.09 -1.17
C VAL A 299 8.25 -19.08 -2.05
N ALA A 300 9.12 -18.08 -1.91
CA ALA A 300 10.38 -17.99 -2.65
C ALA A 300 11.35 -19.13 -2.32
N ALA A 301 11.33 -19.65 -1.11
CA ALA A 301 12.12 -20.83 -0.70
C ALA A 301 11.55 -22.14 -1.28
N GLY A 302 10.34 -22.15 -1.81
CA GLY A 302 9.69 -23.31 -2.38
C GLY A 302 8.91 -24.17 -1.36
N VAL A 303 8.60 -23.64 -0.18
CA VAL A 303 7.79 -24.35 0.82
C VAL A 303 6.37 -24.58 0.35
N ALA A 304 5.80 -23.58 -0.33
CA ALA A 304 4.48 -23.66 -0.96
C ALA A 304 4.43 -22.71 -2.17
N ASP A 305 3.47 -22.92 -3.07
CA ASP A 305 3.21 -22.01 -4.20
C ASP A 305 2.37 -20.80 -3.81
N GLU A 306 1.65 -20.93 -2.69
CA GLU A 306 0.76 -19.91 -2.15
C GLU A 306 0.76 -20.04 -0.62
N MET A 307 0.79 -18.93 0.11
CA MET A 307 0.82 -18.96 1.57
C MET A 307 0.20 -17.72 2.18
N LEU A 308 -0.69 -17.93 3.13
CA LEU A 308 -1.18 -16.94 4.09
C LEU A 308 -0.51 -17.19 5.45
N VAL A 309 -0.04 -16.11 6.08
CA VAL A 309 0.47 -16.13 7.45
C VAL A 309 -0.34 -15.14 8.28
N GLN A 310 -0.94 -15.60 9.37
CA GLN A 310 -1.60 -14.76 10.37
C GLN A 310 -0.75 -14.70 11.63
N VAL A 311 -0.70 -13.51 12.23
CA VAL A 311 -0.20 -13.33 13.60
C VAL A 311 -1.24 -12.53 14.40
N SER A 312 -1.37 -12.81 15.68
CA SER A 312 -2.28 -12.05 16.56
C SER A 312 -1.58 -11.65 17.85
N TYR A 313 -1.96 -10.48 18.39
CA TYR A 313 -1.41 -9.92 19.61
C TYR A 313 -2.52 -9.57 20.62
N ALA A 314 -2.18 -9.63 21.90
CA ALA A 314 -2.91 -8.99 22.97
C ALA A 314 -2.21 -7.68 23.36
N ILE A 315 -2.98 -6.65 23.70
CA ILE A 315 -2.42 -5.37 24.13
C ILE A 315 -1.48 -5.56 25.33
N GLY A 316 -0.32 -4.90 25.32
CA GLY A 316 0.69 -4.96 26.38
C GLY A 316 1.50 -6.26 26.44
N VAL A 317 1.26 -7.23 25.56
CA VAL A 317 1.99 -8.50 25.49
C VAL A 317 2.95 -8.48 24.30
N ALA A 318 4.23 -8.79 24.55
CA ALA A 318 5.26 -8.75 23.52
C ALA A 318 5.18 -9.95 22.56
N LYS A 319 4.98 -11.16 23.10
CA LYS A 319 4.88 -12.36 22.27
C LYS A 319 3.51 -12.43 21.58
N PRO A 320 3.45 -12.86 20.31
CA PRO A 320 2.17 -13.11 19.66
C PRO A 320 1.37 -14.18 20.42
N VAL A 321 0.07 -14.06 20.40
CA VAL A 321 -0.88 -15.04 20.98
C VAL A 321 -0.95 -16.27 20.09
N ASN A 322 -0.83 -16.08 18.76
CA ASN A 322 -0.99 -17.15 17.78
C ASN A 322 -0.22 -16.82 16.50
N VAL A 323 0.30 -17.86 15.85
CA VAL A 323 0.75 -17.88 14.46
C VAL A 323 -0.04 -18.96 13.73
N TYR A 324 -0.68 -18.60 12.62
CA TYR A 324 -1.45 -19.51 11.79
C TYR A 324 -0.95 -19.41 10.34
N VAL A 325 -0.93 -20.55 9.66
CA VAL A 325 -0.54 -20.68 8.26
C VAL A 325 -1.64 -21.40 7.50
N ASP A 326 -1.88 -20.97 6.27
CA ASP A 326 -2.70 -21.66 5.28
C ASP A 326 -1.94 -21.67 3.95
N THR A 327 -1.62 -22.84 3.47
CA THR A 327 -0.99 -23.03 2.15
C THR A 327 -2.03 -23.28 1.03
N TYR A 328 -3.32 -23.21 1.33
CA TYR A 328 -4.43 -23.46 0.40
C TYR A 328 -4.33 -24.83 -0.30
N GLY A 329 -3.70 -25.81 0.37
CA GLY A 329 -3.43 -27.12 -0.21
C GLY A 329 -2.32 -27.14 -1.27
N ARG A 330 -1.53 -26.05 -1.40
CA ARG A 330 -0.43 -25.89 -2.36
C ARG A 330 0.94 -25.98 -1.72
N SER A 331 1.06 -26.75 -0.63
CA SER A 331 2.35 -27.05 0.00
C SER A 331 3.18 -27.96 -0.91
N ASN A 332 4.47 -27.68 -1.03
CA ASN A 332 5.44 -28.47 -1.78
C ASN A 332 6.23 -29.44 -0.89
N ILE A 333 5.92 -29.47 0.41
CA ILE A 333 6.57 -30.30 1.41
C ILE A 333 5.56 -31.18 2.16
N SER A 334 6.01 -32.22 2.85
CA SER A 334 5.15 -33.15 3.57
C SER A 334 4.62 -32.65 4.92
N MET A 335 5.10 -31.50 5.39
CA MET A 335 4.67 -30.92 6.67
C MET A 335 3.27 -30.31 6.53
N SER A 336 2.48 -30.46 7.59
CA SER A 336 1.19 -29.77 7.71
C SER A 336 1.38 -28.26 7.96
N ASP A 337 0.34 -27.48 7.66
CA ASP A 337 0.36 -26.02 7.93
C ASP A 337 0.65 -25.68 9.39
N SER A 338 0.16 -26.51 10.33
CA SER A 338 0.46 -26.34 11.78
C SER A 338 1.94 -26.61 12.12
N GLU A 339 2.60 -27.51 11.41
CA GLU A 339 4.04 -27.76 11.58
C GLU A 339 4.86 -26.64 10.97
N ILE A 340 4.43 -26.13 9.81
CA ILE A 340 5.02 -24.94 9.17
C ILE A 340 4.90 -23.72 10.10
N ALA A 341 3.74 -23.49 10.72
CA ALA A 341 3.52 -22.39 11.66
C ALA A 341 4.49 -22.45 12.85
N ARG A 342 4.67 -23.63 13.46
CA ARG A 342 5.65 -23.80 14.55
C ARG A 342 7.08 -23.50 14.12
N LYS A 343 7.48 -23.91 12.92
CA LYS A 343 8.80 -23.57 12.38
C LYS A 343 8.97 -22.07 12.14
N ILE A 344 7.92 -21.37 11.71
CA ILE A 344 7.94 -19.91 11.60
C ILE A 344 8.20 -19.26 12.95
N GLU A 345 7.55 -19.72 14.03
CA GLU A 345 7.79 -19.21 15.40
C GLU A 345 9.23 -19.47 15.88
N GLU A 346 9.84 -20.59 15.49
CA GLU A 346 11.24 -20.89 15.79
C GLU A 346 12.23 -20.01 15.00
N LEU A 347 11.89 -19.71 13.75
CA LEU A 347 12.76 -18.97 12.84
C LEU A 347 12.66 -17.45 13.04
N PHE A 348 11.50 -16.91 13.39
CA PHE A 348 11.27 -15.47 13.38
C PHE A 348 10.86 -14.96 14.75
N ASP A 349 11.63 -14.03 15.30
CA ASP A 349 11.19 -13.28 16.47
C ASP A 349 10.10 -12.27 16.04
N LEU A 350 8.88 -12.53 16.50
CA LEU A 350 7.68 -11.77 16.16
C LEU A 350 7.30 -10.75 17.23
N ARG A 351 8.16 -10.50 18.23
CA ARG A 351 7.94 -9.41 19.17
C ARG A 351 8.00 -8.06 18.43
N PRO A 352 7.14 -7.08 18.77
CA PRO A 352 7.06 -5.79 18.04
C PRO A 352 8.42 -5.12 17.86
N LYS A 353 9.26 -5.08 18.89
CA LYS A 353 10.59 -4.46 18.82
C LYS A 353 11.56 -5.22 17.92
N ALA A 354 11.48 -6.55 17.89
CA ALA A 354 12.28 -7.37 16.99
C ALA A 354 11.89 -7.17 15.54
N ILE A 355 10.61 -7.04 15.25
CA ILE A 355 10.09 -6.70 13.92
C ILE A 355 10.59 -5.31 13.48
N GLU A 356 10.46 -4.30 14.34
CA GLU A 356 10.91 -2.94 14.07
C GLU A 356 12.39 -2.89 13.69
N ARG A 357 13.25 -3.59 14.45
CA ARG A 357 14.69 -3.65 14.18
C ARG A 357 14.99 -4.40 12.87
N ARG A 358 14.40 -5.59 12.69
CA ARG A 358 14.64 -6.43 11.51
C ARG A 358 14.27 -5.74 10.23
N LEU A 359 13.14 -5.06 10.19
CA LEU A 359 12.63 -4.35 9.02
C LEU A 359 13.02 -2.87 8.98
N LYS A 360 13.83 -2.39 9.94
CA LYS A 360 14.32 -1.00 10.01
C LYS A 360 13.20 0.06 9.95
N LEU A 361 12.10 -0.17 10.65
CA LEU A 361 10.87 0.61 10.52
C LEU A 361 10.90 1.99 11.19
N ARG A 362 12.01 2.42 11.81
CA ARG A 362 12.19 3.77 12.37
C ARG A 362 12.72 4.79 11.36
N GLN A 363 12.73 4.44 10.09
CA GLN A 363 13.12 5.34 9.00
C GLN A 363 11.91 6.07 8.42
N PRO A 364 12.09 7.28 7.86
CA PRO A 364 11.00 8.00 7.18
C PRO A 364 10.74 7.41 5.77
N MET A 365 10.18 6.19 5.72
CA MET A 365 9.98 5.36 4.53
C MET A 365 8.51 5.25 4.07
N TYR A 366 7.60 5.96 4.72
CA TYR A 366 6.18 5.63 4.67
C TYR A 366 5.39 6.34 3.57
N LEU A 367 5.77 7.55 3.16
CA LEU A 367 5.08 8.27 2.07
C LEU A 367 5.02 7.44 0.78
N GLU A 368 6.08 6.72 0.45
CA GLU A 368 6.17 5.89 -0.75
C GLU A 368 5.26 4.67 -0.72
N THR A 369 4.79 4.27 0.47
CA THR A 369 3.87 3.15 0.64
C THR A 369 2.41 3.55 0.43
N ALA A 370 2.09 4.83 0.61
CA ALA A 370 0.72 5.34 0.71
C ALA A 370 -0.06 5.38 -0.62
N ALA A 371 0.54 4.94 -1.73
CA ALA A 371 -0.13 4.81 -3.02
C ALA A 371 0.38 3.58 -3.77
N TYR A 372 -0.49 2.96 -4.58
CA TYR A 372 -0.17 1.78 -5.42
C TYR A 372 0.22 0.53 -4.64
N GLY A 373 -0.30 0.37 -3.42
CA GLY A 373 -0.09 -0.79 -2.55
C GLY A 373 1.19 -0.71 -1.70
N HIS A 374 1.11 -1.30 -0.51
CA HIS A 374 2.24 -1.43 0.42
C HIS A 374 3.10 -2.67 0.13
N MET A 375 2.55 -3.62 -0.63
CA MET A 375 3.17 -4.94 -0.91
C MET A 375 3.52 -5.06 -2.40
N GLY A 376 4.45 -5.97 -2.72
CA GLY A 376 4.88 -6.22 -4.09
C GLY A 376 5.81 -5.16 -4.67
N ARG A 377 6.32 -4.27 -3.84
CA ARG A 377 7.18 -3.16 -4.25
C ARG A 377 8.66 -3.55 -4.27
N LYS A 378 9.44 -2.80 -5.02
CA LYS A 378 10.88 -3.01 -5.09
C LYS A 378 11.58 -2.46 -3.84
N ASN A 379 12.36 -3.30 -3.14
CA ASN A 379 13.28 -2.83 -2.12
C ASN A 379 14.42 -2.04 -2.77
N GLU A 380 14.63 -0.82 -2.33
CA GLU A 380 15.70 0.07 -2.81
C GLU A 380 16.12 1.07 -1.75
N VAL A 381 17.33 1.60 -1.88
CA VAL A 381 17.85 2.66 -1.02
C VAL A 381 17.75 3.98 -1.76
N VAL A 382 17.16 4.99 -1.12
CA VAL A 382 16.98 6.33 -1.66
C VAL A 382 17.48 7.39 -0.68
N THR A 383 17.90 8.54 -1.17
CA THR A 383 18.18 9.71 -0.35
C THR A 383 16.94 10.61 -0.32
N LYS A 384 16.41 10.87 0.87
CA LYS A 384 15.27 11.77 1.09
C LYS A 384 15.76 13.07 1.74
N VAL A 385 15.24 14.21 1.26
CA VAL A 385 15.57 15.54 1.80
C VAL A 385 14.36 16.08 2.53
N PHE A 386 14.54 16.36 3.83
CA PHE A 386 13.53 16.94 4.69
C PHE A 386 13.88 18.39 5.00
N THR A 387 12.94 19.28 4.72
CA THR A 387 13.07 20.73 4.99
C THR A 387 12.06 21.13 6.03
N SER A 388 12.47 22.03 6.93
CA SER A 388 11.64 22.57 8.00
C SER A 388 11.97 24.04 8.23
N HIS A 389 11.01 24.82 8.71
CA HIS A 389 11.26 26.17 9.24
C HIS A 389 11.85 26.14 10.64
N TYR A 390 11.72 25.01 11.33
CA TYR A 390 12.07 24.86 12.76
C TYR A 390 13.34 24.06 12.98
N HIS A 391 13.76 23.29 11.98
CA HIS A 391 14.94 22.41 12.04
C HIS A 391 15.83 22.62 10.80
N PRO A 392 17.14 22.38 10.90
CA PRO A 392 18.01 22.35 9.74
C PRO A 392 17.53 21.33 8.69
N THR A 393 17.80 21.62 7.41
CA THR A 393 17.58 20.64 6.34
C THR A 393 18.33 19.36 6.65
N ARG A 394 17.68 18.21 6.49
CA ARG A 394 18.25 16.89 6.78
C ARG A 394 18.17 16.01 5.53
N GLU A 395 19.29 15.42 5.15
CA GLU A 395 19.37 14.38 4.16
C GLU A 395 19.44 13.04 4.90
N VAL A 396 18.58 12.10 4.53
CA VAL A 396 18.48 10.78 5.15
C VAL A 396 18.52 9.72 4.06
N GLU A 397 19.46 8.79 4.19
CA GLU A 397 19.44 7.56 3.39
C GLU A 397 18.41 6.60 3.98
N VAL A 398 17.45 6.17 3.16
CA VAL A 398 16.29 5.36 3.58
C VAL A 398 16.21 4.11 2.73
N GLU A 399 16.12 2.94 3.36
CA GLU A 399 15.85 1.67 2.70
C GLU A 399 14.34 1.45 2.64
N LEU A 400 13.75 1.60 1.44
CA LEU A 400 12.32 1.45 1.22
C LEU A 400 11.92 -0.03 1.09
N PHE A 401 10.69 -0.36 1.50
CA PHE A 401 10.06 -1.68 1.34
C PHE A 401 10.92 -2.84 1.84
N THR A 402 11.49 -2.71 3.02
CA THR A 402 12.39 -3.72 3.62
C THR A 402 11.74 -5.08 3.81
N TRP A 403 10.42 -5.15 3.94
CA TRP A 403 9.63 -6.39 4.03
C TRP A 403 9.47 -7.14 2.70
N GLU A 404 9.92 -6.55 1.60
CA GLU A 404 9.92 -7.19 0.27
C GLU A 404 11.25 -7.89 -0.05
N LYS A 405 12.23 -7.88 0.86
CA LYS A 405 13.51 -8.57 0.69
C LYS A 405 13.35 -10.08 0.69
N LEU A 406 14.20 -10.76 -0.06
CA LEU A 406 14.33 -12.22 -0.09
C LEU A 406 15.60 -12.68 0.66
N ASP A 407 15.83 -12.12 1.83
CA ASP A 407 17.04 -12.31 2.63
C ASP A 407 16.96 -13.51 3.58
N GLU A 408 15.80 -14.16 3.73
CA GLU A 408 15.61 -15.34 4.58
C GLU A 408 15.48 -16.67 3.81
N VAL A 409 15.51 -16.62 2.46
CA VAL A 409 15.27 -17.79 1.59
C VAL A 409 16.22 -18.94 1.93
N GLU A 410 17.52 -18.71 2.00
CA GLU A 410 18.50 -19.77 2.25
C GLU A 410 18.40 -20.34 3.68
N ARG A 411 18.06 -19.49 4.66
CA ARG A 411 17.81 -19.92 6.04
C ARG A 411 16.57 -20.80 6.13
N ILE A 412 15.50 -20.45 5.40
CA ILE A 412 14.27 -21.23 5.32
C ILE A 412 14.55 -22.56 4.63
N LYS A 413 15.20 -22.59 3.47
CA LYS A 413 15.56 -23.83 2.77
C LYS A 413 16.29 -24.80 3.69
N LYS A 414 17.30 -24.30 4.43
CA LYS A 414 18.04 -25.11 5.39
C LYS A 414 17.14 -25.67 6.51
N ALA A 415 16.22 -24.87 7.05
CA ALA A 415 15.34 -25.27 8.13
C ALA A 415 14.28 -26.30 7.69
N PHE A 416 13.89 -26.27 6.42
CA PHE A 416 12.89 -27.17 5.83
C PHE A 416 13.51 -28.31 5.01
N ASN A 417 14.85 -28.42 4.92
CA ASN A 417 15.60 -29.41 4.15
C ASN A 417 15.26 -29.40 2.65
N LEU A 418 15.14 -28.19 2.07
CA LEU A 418 14.88 -27.94 0.66
C LEU A 418 16.19 -27.68 -0.11
#